data_fd4159a6b88a80e1fe8da5cf1bde64f4
#
_entry.id   fd4159a6b88a80e1fe8da5cf1bde64f4
#
_cell.length_a   1.000
_cell.length_b   1.000
_cell.length_c   1.000
_cell.angle_alpha   90.00
_cell.angle_beta   90.00
_cell.angle_gamma   90.00
#
_symmetry.space_group_name_H-M   'P 1'
#
loop_
_entity.id
_entity.type
_entity.pdbx_description
1 polymer ?
#
loop_
_entity_poly.entity_id
_entity_poly.type
_entity_poly.pdbx_seq_one_letter_code
_entity_poly.pdbx_strand_id
1 'polypeptide(L)'
;MIYTITVNPSIDYVVQLPQMTLGSVNRLAHTAKLPGGKGINVSQILNDLDQPNKALGFIGGFTGTFISDALKAKGLDCHFTPIADDTRINVKIHAEEETELNGAGPDITAKEIEAFYTELANLTPD
;
A
#
# COMPACT_ATOMS: atom_id res chain seq x y z
N MET A 1 0.62 22.42 2.74
CA MET A 1 1.08 21.07 2.38
C MET A 1 0.02 20.04 2.79
N ILE A 2 -0.25 19.07 1.95
CA ILE A 2 -1.18 17.98 2.25
C ILE A 2 -0.36 16.75 2.68
N TYR A 3 -0.76 16.14 3.77
CA TYR A 3 -0.17 14.90 4.26
C TYR A 3 -1.22 13.80 4.21
N THR A 4 -0.86 12.64 3.67
CA THR A 4 -1.72 11.45 3.74
C THR A 4 -1.09 10.45 4.68
N ILE A 5 -1.92 9.71 5.41
CA ILE A 5 -1.47 8.71 6.37
C ILE A 5 -2.13 7.38 6.00
N THR A 6 -1.31 6.36 5.75
CA THR A 6 -1.77 5.00 5.51
C THR A 6 -1.17 4.10 6.57
N VAL A 7 -1.96 3.77 7.58
CA VAL A 7 -1.49 2.97 8.73
C VAL A 7 -1.23 1.52 8.33
N ASN A 8 -2.02 0.98 7.40
CA ASN A 8 -1.92 -0.41 6.97
C ASN A 8 -1.93 -0.52 5.45
N PRO A 9 -0.84 -0.09 4.78
CA PRO A 9 -0.72 -0.22 3.33
C PRO A 9 -0.65 -1.67 2.88
N SER A 10 -0.79 -1.88 1.59
CA SER A 10 -0.77 -3.22 1.01
C SER A 10 -0.12 -3.22 -0.36
N ILE A 11 0.37 -4.40 -0.77
CA ILE A 11 0.46 -4.69 -2.20
C ILE A 11 -0.88 -5.28 -2.59
N ASP A 12 -1.56 -4.68 -3.55
CA ASP A 12 -2.78 -5.24 -4.10
C ASP A 12 -2.42 -6.10 -5.31
N TYR A 13 -2.54 -7.42 -5.15
CA TYR A 13 -2.33 -8.36 -6.23
C TYR A 13 -3.66 -8.55 -6.95
N VAL A 14 -3.80 -7.90 -8.10
CA VAL A 14 -5.02 -7.94 -8.90
C VAL A 14 -4.89 -9.09 -9.90
N VAL A 15 -5.83 -10.02 -9.86
CA VAL A 15 -5.80 -11.20 -10.73
C VAL A 15 -7.10 -11.29 -11.53
N GLN A 16 -6.97 -11.66 -12.78
CA GLN A 16 -8.08 -11.71 -13.70
C GLN A 16 -8.15 -13.08 -14.37
N LEU A 17 -9.32 -13.72 -14.32
CA LEU A 17 -9.59 -15.00 -14.95
C LEU A 17 -11.07 -15.08 -15.34
N PRO A 18 -11.43 -15.88 -16.39
CA PRO A 18 -12.82 -15.96 -16.84
C PRO A 18 -13.74 -16.55 -15.78
N GLN A 19 -13.28 -17.57 -15.06
CA GLN A 19 -14.04 -18.28 -14.06
C GLN A 19 -13.12 -18.82 -12.97
N MET A 20 -13.54 -18.69 -11.71
CA MET A 20 -12.83 -19.27 -10.58
C MET A 20 -13.56 -20.52 -10.10
N THR A 21 -12.84 -21.63 -10.01
CA THR A 21 -13.37 -22.91 -9.54
C THR A 21 -12.66 -23.33 -8.26
N LEU A 22 -13.41 -23.41 -7.16
CA LEU A 22 -12.88 -23.87 -5.88
C LEU A 22 -12.42 -25.32 -5.97
N GLY A 23 -11.33 -25.65 -5.28
CA GLY A 23 -10.80 -27.00 -5.25
C GLY A 23 -10.05 -27.43 -6.51
N SER A 24 -9.80 -26.50 -7.43
CA SER A 24 -9.14 -26.76 -8.71
C SER A 24 -7.95 -25.83 -8.91
N VAL A 25 -7.09 -26.17 -9.87
CA VAL A 25 -6.05 -25.24 -10.34
C VAL A 25 -6.71 -24.23 -11.26
N ASN A 26 -6.58 -22.96 -10.91
CA ASN A 26 -7.09 -21.85 -11.71
C ASN A 26 -5.91 -21.11 -12.33
N ARG A 27 -5.97 -20.90 -13.65
CA ARG A 27 -4.90 -20.20 -14.37
C ARG A 27 -5.33 -18.76 -14.64
N LEU A 28 -4.45 -17.83 -14.27
CA LEU A 28 -4.72 -16.40 -14.38
C LEU A 28 -4.45 -15.93 -15.82
N ALA A 29 -5.37 -15.14 -16.35
CA ALA A 29 -5.21 -14.51 -17.66
C ALA A 29 -4.32 -13.27 -17.56
N HIS A 30 -4.59 -12.41 -16.56
CA HIS A 30 -3.84 -11.19 -16.33
C HIS A 30 -3.60 -10.98 -14.84
N THR A 31 -2.46 -10.37 -14.53
CA THR A 31 -2.13 -9.99 -13.15
C THR A 31 -1.52 -8.60 -13.11
N ALA A 32 -1.72 -7.91 -11.99
CA ALA A 32 -1.08 -6.64 -11.72
C ALA A 32 -0.74 -6.56 -10.22
N LYS A 33 0.33 -5.85 -9.91
CA LYS A 33 0.75 -5.57 -8.53
C LYS A 33 0.75 -4.06 -8.33
N LEU A 34 -0.07 -3.57 -7.43
CA LEU A 34 -0.28 -2.15 -7.21
C LEU A 34 -0.10 -1.80 -5.74
N PRO A 35 0.53 -0.65 -5.43
CA PRO A 35 0.47 -0.12 -4.07
C PRO A 35 -0.97 0.19 -3.69
N GLY A 36 -1.38 -0.20 -2.49
CA GLY A 36 -2.74 0.01 -2.00
C GLY A 36 -2.76 0.63 -0.61
N GLY A 37 -3.92 1.13 -0.27
CA GLY A 37 -4.23 1.86 0.95
C GLY A 37 -4.90 3.19 0.61
N LYS A 38 -5.86 3.59 1.41
CA LYS A 38 -6.68 4.77 1.09
C LYS A 38 -5.85 6.04 0.99
N GLY A 39 -4.95 6.28 1.97
CA GLY A 39 -4.07 7.43 1.95
C GLY A 39 -3.12 7.43 0.75
N ILE A 40 -2.54 6.28 0.43
CA ILE A 40 -1.66 6.12 -0.74
C ILE A 40 -2.44 6.42 -2.02
N ASN A 41 -3.67 5.94 -2.13
CA ASN A 41 -4.50 6.22 -3.31
C ASN A 41 -4.78 7.71 -3.45
N VAL A 42 -5.05 8.40 -2.34
CA VAL A 42 -5.23 9.86 -2.35
C VAL A 42 -3.95 10.56 -2.80
N SER A 43 -2.79 10.16 -2.29
CA SER A 43 -1.50 10.74 -2.70
C SER A 43 -1.23 10.54 -4.18
N GLN A 44 -1.55 9.39 -4.75
CA GLN A 44 -1.38 9.16 -6.18
C GLN A 44 -2.27 10.09 -7.02
N ILE A 45 -3.52 10.28 -6.62
CA ILE A 45 -4.44 11.21 -7.30
C ILE A 45 -3.96 12.65 -7.19
N LEU A 46 -3.52 13.07 -6.00
CA LEU A 46 -2.97 14.41 -5.80
C LEU A 46 -1.73 14.64 -6.67
N ASN A 47 -0.88 13.63 -6.80
CA ASN A 47 0.29 13.70 -7.66
C ASN A 47 -0.12 13.86 -9.14
N ASP A 48 -1.12 13.13 -9.59
CA ASP A 48 -1.64 13.24 -10.96
C ASP A 48 -2.23 14.62 -11.24
N LEU A 49 -2.72 15.29 -10.21
CA LEU A 49 -3.27 16.65 -10.28
C LEU A 49 -2.21 17.74 -10.03
N ASP A 50 -0.95 17.37 -9.99
CA ASP A 50 0.18 18.27 -9.69
C ASP A 50 0.04 19.00 -8.35
N GLN A 51 -0.65 18.38 -7.40
CA GLN A 51 -0.80 18.93 -6.05
C GLN A 51 0.27 18.35 -5.12
N PRO A 52 1.19 19.18 -4.60
CA PRO A 52 2.22 18.71 -3.67
C PRO A 52 1.61 18.05 -2.44
N ASN A 53 2.15 16.89 -2.09
CA ASN A 53 1.72 16.15 -0.91
C ASN A 53 2.83 15.22 -0.44
N LYS A 54 2.72 14.75 0.81
CA LYS A 54 3.63 13.76 1.37
C LYS A 54 2.85 12.59 1.91
N ALA A 55 3.31 11.39 1.60
CA ALA A 55 2.69 10.15 2.05
C ALA A 55 3.44 9.60 3.26
N LEU A 56 2.71 9.37 4.35
CA LEU A 56 3.23 8.79 5.58
C LEU A 56 2.50 7.48 5.87
N GLY A 57 3.07 6.67 6.75
CA GLY A 57 2.51 5.40 7.16
C GLY A 57 3.61 4.46 7.60
N PHE A 58 3.27 3.18 7.73
CA PHE A 58 4.20 2.13 8.12
C PHE A 58 4.43 1.19 6.95
N ILE A 59 5.70 0.89 6.64
CA ILE A 59 6.04 -0.14 5.66
C ILE A 59 7.18 -1.00 6.19
N GLY A 60 7.19 -2.27 5.83
CA GLY A 60 8.25 -3.18 6.25
C GLY A 60 8.43 -4.37 5.32
N GLY A 61 9.60 -5.00 5.43
CA GLY A 61 9.95 -6.17 4.65
C GLY A 61 10.09 -5.90 3.16
N PHE A 62 10.21 -6.96 2.38
CA PHE A 62 10.35 -6.85 0.92
C PHE A 62 9.08 -6.26 0.27
N THR A 63 7.91 -6.52 0.86
CA THR A 63 6.65 -5.98 0.38
C THR A 63 6.57 -4.47 0.55
N GLY A 64 7.07 -3.95 1.68
CA GLY A 64 7.19 -2.51 1.91
C GLY A 64 8.13 -1.84 0.92
N THR A 65 9.26 -2.49 0.62
CA THR A 65 10.22 -2.00 -0.38
C THR A 65 9.57 -1.88 -1.76
N PHE A 66 8.78 -2.89 -2.16
CA PHE A 66 8.05 -2.84 -3.43
C PHE A 66 7.15 -1.59 -3.50
N ILE A 67 6.38 -1.32 -2.44
CA ILE A 67 5.47 -0.17 -2.39
C ILE A 67 6.26 1.13 -2.49
N SER A 68 7.30 1.27 -1.69
CA SER A 68 8.13 2.48 -1.67
C SER A 68 8.75 2.75 -3.04
N ASP A 69 9.33 1.73 -3.67
CA ASP A 69 9.96 1.86 -4.99
C ASP A 69 8.93 2.22 -6.06
N ALA A 70 7.77 1.58 -6.05
CA ALA A 70 6.71 1.85 -7.02
C ALA A 70 6.18 3.29 -6.91
N LEU A 71 6.01 3.80 -5.69
CA LEU A 71 5.52 5.17 -5.49
C LEU A 71 6.60 6.21 -5.84
N LYS A 72 7.85 5.96 -5.50
CA LYS A 72 8.97 6.84 -5.87
C LYS A 72 9.14 6.91 -7.39
N ALA A 73 8.96 5.80 -8.08
CA ALA A 73 9.03 5.77 -9.55
C ALA A 73 7.95 6.65 -10.19
N LYS A 74 6.83 6.88 -9.50
CA LYS A 74 5.77 7.79 -9.94
C LYS A 74 6.00 9.24 -9.51
N GLY A 75 7.08 9.52 -8.80
CA GLY A 75 7.42 10.86 -8.33
C GLY A 75 6.74 11.27 -7.02
N LEU A 76 6.17 10.33 -6.27
CA LEU A 76 5.59 10.65 -4.97
C LEU A 76 6.66 10.87 -3.91
N ASP A 77 6.40 11.84 -3.03
CA ASP A 77 7.24 12.14 -1.87
C ASP A 77 6.77 11.28 -0.69
N CYS A 78 7.53 10.22 -0.40
CA CYS A 78 7.17 9.22 0.60
C CYS A 78 8.05 9.33 1.84
N HIS A 79 7.43 9.37 3.01
CA HIS A 79 8.08 9.45 4.31
C HIS A 79 7.54 8.37 5.25
N PHE A 80 7.63 7.13 4.81
CA PHE A 80 7.13 5.99 5.59
C PHE A 80 8.05 5.66 6.76
N THR A 81 7.43 5.29 7.87
CA THR A 81 8.14 4.77 9.04
C THR A 81 8.41 3.28 8.83
N PRO A 82 9.69 2.85 8.87
CA PRO A 82 10.01 1.45 8.68
C PRO A 82 9.60 0.61 9.88
N ILE A 83 9.09 -0.58 9.59
CA ILE A 83 8.76 -1.61 10.59
C ILE A 83 9.45 -2.91 10.23
N ALA A 84 9.62 -3.79 11.24
CA ALA A 84 10.32 -5.07 11.04
C ALA A 84 9.46 -6.10 10.31
N ASP A 85 8.16 -6.10 10.58
CA ASP A 85 7.24 -7.07 9.99
C ASP A 85 6.88 -6.70 8.54
N ASP A 86 6.47 -7.69 7.75
CA ASP A 86 6.15 -7.47 6.35
C ASP A 86 4.83 -6.74 6.15
N THR A 87 4.82 -5.78 5.26
CA THR A 87 3.60 -5.15 4.76
C THR A 87 2.69 -6.22 4.11
N ARG A 88 1.39 -6.12 4.33
CA ARG A 88 0.42 -7.12 3.86
C ARG A 88 0.26 -7.15 2.34
N ILE A 89 -0.21 -8.30 1.86
CA ILE A 89 -0.64 -8.47 0.47
C ILE A 89 -2.13 -8.74 0.48
N ASN A 90 -2.88 -8.00 -0.33
CA ASN A 90 -4.28 -8.29 -0.62
C ASN A 90 -4.38 -8.92 -2.01
N VAL A 91 -5.35 -9.81 -2.19
CA VAL A 91 -5.63 -10.39 -3.50
C VAL A 91 -7.00 -9.93 -3.95
N LYS A 92 -7.08 -9.32 -5.12
CA LYS A 92 -8.34 -8.88 -5.74
C LYS A 92 -8.61 -9.75 -6.95
N ILE A 93 -9.67 -10.54 -6.87
CA ILE A 93 -10.02 -11.54 -7.90
C ILE A 93 -11.15 -10.98 -8.76
N HIS A 94 -10.86 -10.76 -10.04
CA HIS A 94 -11.85 -10.38 -11.05
C HIS A 94 -12.16 -11.60 -11.91
N ALA A 95 -13.25 -12.28 -11.59
CA ALA A 95 -13.76 -13.43 -12.31
C ALA A 95 -15.24 -13.19 -12.62
N GLU A 96 -16.09 -14.22 -12.64
CA GLU A 96 -17.54 -14.05 -12.77
C GLU A 96 -18.12 -13.20 -11.63
N GLU A 97 -17.51 -13.26 -10.44
CA GLU A 97 -17.78 -12.38 -9.31
C GLU A 97 -16.48 -11.75 -8.85
N GLU A 98 -16.55 -10.52 -8.37
CA GLU A 98 -15.41 -9.87 -7.76
C GLU A 98 -15.26 -10.32 -6.31
N THR A 99 -14.08 -10.82 -5.96
CA THR A 99 -13.78 -11.34 -4.62
C THR A 99 -12.48 -10.74 -4.13
N GLU A 100 -12.43 -10.34 -2.86
CA GLU A 100 -11.24 -9.81 -2.24
C GLU A 100 -10.79 -10.71 -1.09
N LEU A 101 -9.49 -11.01 -1.05
CA LEU A 101 -8.84 -11.68 0.06
C LEU A 101 -7.88 -10.68 0.68
N ASN A 102 -8.24 -10.13 1.83
CA ASN A 102 -7.44 -9.08 2.48
C ASN A 102 -6.51 -9.70 3.51
N GLY A 103 -5.22 -9.44 3.35
CA GLY A 103 -4.21 -9.90 4.29
C GLY A 103 -4.33 -9.21 5.64
N ALA A 104 -3.94 -9.91 6.71
CA ALA A 104 -3.81 -9.31 8.03
C ALA A 104 -2.67 -8.30 8.02
N GLY A 105 -2.84 -7.22 8.77
CA GLY A 105 -1.78 -6.22 8.89
C GLY A 105 -0.58 -6.74 9.68
N PRO A 106 0.59 -6.12 9.51
CA PRO A 106 1.79 -6.47 10.27
C PRO A 106 1.65 -6.08 11.75
N ASP A 107 2.44 -6.73 12.59
CA ASP A 107 2.59 -6.31 13.97
C ASP A 107 3.49 -5.07 14.02
N ILE A 108 3.01 -4.03 14.69
CA ILE A 108 3.74 -2.77 14.84
C ILE A 108 4.12 -2.62 16.31
N THR A 109 5.42 -2.50 16.57
CA THR A 109 5.94 -2.37 17.94
C THR A 109 5.71 -0.98 18.51
N ALA A 110 5.77 -0.87 19.84
CA ALA A 110 5.67 0.42 20.53
C ALA A 110 6.76 1.40 20.07
N LYS A 111 7.98 0.92 19.83
CA LYS A 111 9.08 1.73 19.31
C LYS A 111 8.81 2.27 17.91
N GLU A 112 8.21 1.46 17.06
CA GLU A 112 7.84 1.86 15.70
C GLU A 112 6.73 2.90 15.71
N ILE A 113 5.76 2.76 16.61
CA ILE A 113 4.71 3.76 16.81
C ILE A 113 5.31 5.09 17.29
N GLU A 114 6.27 5.05 18.24
CA GLU A 114 6.96 6.25 18.71
C GLU A 114 7.73 6.94 17.57
N ALA A 115 8.40 6.17 16.72
CA ALA A 115 9.10 6.72 15.55
C ALA A 115 8.12 7.44 14.62
N PHE A 116 6.93 6.87 14.42
CA PHE A 116 5.89 7.51 13.62
C PHE A 116 5.39 8.80 14.25
N TYR A 117 5.17 8.83 15.56
CA TYR A 117 4.78 10.06 16.26
C TYR A 117 5.88 11.14 16.17
N THR A 118 7.14 10.75 16.21
CA THR A 118 8.25 11.68 16.00
C THR A 118 8.20 12.29 14.60
N GLU A 119 7.92 11.47 13.59
CA GLU A 119 7.75 11.95 12.21
C GLU A 119 6.57 12.93 12.12
N LEU A 120 5.45 12.64 12.75
CA LEU A 120 4.30 13.53 12.78
C LEU A 120 4.63 14.87 13.48
N ALA A 121 5.37 14.82 14.56
CA ALA A 121 5.75 16.03 15.32
C ALA A 121 6.66 16.97 14.52
N ASN A 122 7.39 16.44 13.54
CA ASN A 122 8.31 17.20 12.70
C ASN A 122 7.67 17.75 11.42
N LEU A 123 6.37 17.50 11.20
CA LEU A 123 5.67 18.03 10.04
C LEU A 123 5.50 19.54 10.12
N THR A 124 5.59 20.18 8.97
CA THR A 124 5.41 21.64 8.85
C THR A 124 4.20 21.93 7.97
N PRO A 125 3.58 23.12 8.14
CA PRO A 125 2.44 23.51 7.31
C PRO A 125 2.78 23.69 5.82
N ASP A 126 4.05 23.91 5.52
CA ASP A 126 4.52 24.25 4.16
C ASP A 126 4.80 23.06 3.28
#